data_3c413601f65e0f67c765666460bf6758
#
_entry.id   3c413601f65e0f67c765666460bf6758
#
_cell.length_a   1.000
_cell.length_b   1.000
_cell.length_c   1.000
_cell.angle_alpha   90.00
_cell.angle_beta   90.00
_cell.angle_gamma   90.00
#
_symmetry.space_group_name_H-M   'P 1'
#
loop_
_entity.id
_entity.type
_entity.pdbx_description
1 polymer ?
#
loop_
_entity_poly.entity_id
_entity_poly.type
_entity_poly.pdbx_seq_one_letter_code
_entity_poly.pdbx_strand_id
1 'polypeptide(L)'
;MDHIKDLLQFLDNSPVNFLATETICQRLVDAGFERLNACEKLDNIKPGRQFFFTKNDSSVYAFRIGSEPLSEAGFHVICAHCDSPTFRIKPNAEMTGEGGIVRLNTEVYGGPILSTWFDRPLTIAGRVIVRSEDVMCPITKLLQVRRPLLQISNLAIHFNRQVNDGVKLSKQKDVLPILGIINNELEKGNLLVNLICEELNIEQKDILDFDLY
;
A
#
# COMPACT_ATOMS: atom_id res chain seq x y z
N MET A 1 -11.40 -23.54 -12.18
CA MET A 1 -10.76 -22.19 -12.04
C MET A 1 -9.26 -22.38 -12.21
N ASP A 2 -8.61 -21.55 -13.01
CA ASP A 2 -7.15 -21.61 -13.14
C ASP A 2 -6.53 -20.90 -11.92
N HIS A 3 -6.12 -21.68 -10.93
CA HIS A 3 -5.57 -21.15 -9.66
C HIS A 3 -4.35 -20.26 -9.83
N ILE A 4 -3.57 -20.47 -10.89
CA ILE A 4 -2.40 -19.64 -11.18
C ILE A 4 -2.86 -18.24 -11.64
N LYS A 5 -3.82 -18.17 -12.54
CA LYS A 5 -4.37 -16.86 -13.00
C LYS A 5 -5.05 -16.13 -11.86
N ASP A 6 -5.81 -16.83 -11.03
CA ASP A 6 -6.46 -16.25 -9.86
C ASP A 6 -5.44 -15.68 -8.86
N LEU A 7 -4.34 -16.41 -8.61
CA LEU A 7 -3.25 -15.92 -7.76
C LEU A 7 -2.58 -14.68 -8.36
N LEU A 8 -2.25 -14.70 -9.65
CA LEU A 8 -1.63 -13.55 -10.32
C LEU A 8 -2.54 -12.31 -10.26
N GLN A 9 -3.83 -12.49 -10.52
CA GLN A 9 -4.81 -11.41 -10.40
C GLN A 9 -4.92 -10.86 -8.98
N PHE A 10 -4.86 -11.74 -7.96
CA PHE A 10 -4.83 -11.32 -6.57
C PHE A 10 -3.60 -10.48 -6.27
N LEU A 11 -2.41 -10.91 -6.71
CA LEU A 11 -1.15 -10.17 -6.51
C LEU A 11 -1.18 -8.80 -7.21
N ASP A 12 -1.65 -8.73 -8.45
CA ASP A 12 -1.77 -7.49 -9.22
C ASP A 12 -2.71 -6.46 -8.56
N ASN A 13 -3.76 -6.94 -7.89
CA ASN A 13 -4.71 -6.08 -7.18
C ASN A 13 -4.31 -5.78 -5.73
N SER A 14 -3.25 -6.39 -5.22
CA SER A 14 -2.84 -6.34 -3.82
C SER A 14 -1.39 -5.88 -3.62
N PRO A 15 -0.93 -4.77 -4.25
CA PRO A 15 0.47 -4.35 -4.16
C PRO A 15 0.86 -3.87 -2.76
N VAL A 16 -0.11 -3.42 -1.95
CA VAL A 16 0.09 -2.94 -0.58
C VAL A 16 -1.05 -3.41 0.33
N ASN A 17 -0.83 -3.36 1.65
CA ASN A 17 -1.77 -3.87 2.66
C ASN A 17 -3.21 -3.35 2.52
N PHE A 18 -3.41 -2.07 2.21
CA PHE A 18 -4.74 -1.48 2.05
C PHE A 18 -5.50 -2.08 0.87
N LEU A 19 -4.83 -2.24 -0.27
CA LEU A 19 -5.41 -2.86 -1.46
C LEU A 19 -5.57 -4.38 -1.30
N ALA A 20 -4.64 -5.03 -0.58
CA ALA A 20 -4.79 -6.43 -0.21
C ALA A 20 -6.03 -6.65 0.67
N THR A 21 -6.23 -5.79 1.67
CA THR A 21 -7.41 -5.82 2.54
C THR A 21 -8.69 -5.65 1.75
N GLU A 22 -8.77 -4.66 0.86
CA GLU A 22 -9.94 -4.44 0.00
C GLU A 22 -10.22 -5.64 -0.93
N THR A 23 -9.17 -6.17 -1.57
CA THR A 23 -9.29 -7.35 -2.44
C THR A 23 -9.78 -8.58 -1.65
N ILE A 24 -9.30 -8.78 -0.43
CA ILE A 24 -9.76 -9.86 0.46
C ILE A 24 -11.22 -9.63 0.87
N CYS A 25 -11.59 -8.42 1.26
CA CYS A 25 -12.96 -8.08 1.63
C CYS A 25 -13.93 -8.36 0.50
N GLN A 26 -13.59 -7.97 -0.74
CA GLN A 26 -14.44 -8.24 -1.90
C GLN A 26 -14.60 -9.75 -2.13
N ARG A 27 -13.53 -10.54 -2.05
CA ARG A 27 -13.59 -12.00 -2.15
C ARG A 27 -14.44 -12.65 -1.06
N LEU A 28 -14.41 -12.11 0.16
CA LEU A 28 -15.25 -12.57 1.26
C LEU A 28 -16.73 -12.27 1.01
N VAL A 29 -17.06 -11.08 0.51
CA VAL A 29 -18.43 -10.73 0.10
C VAL A 29 -18.92 -11.68 -1.00
N ASP A 30 -18.12 -11.91 -2.03
CA ASP A 30 -18.45 -12.82 -3.14
C ASP A 30 -18.64 -14.27 -2.68
N ALA A 31 -17.94 -14.65 -1.58
CA ALA A 31 -18.09 -15.96 -0.93
C ALA A 31 -19.26 -16.02 0.07
N GLY A 32 -20.04 -14.95 0.23
CA GLY A 32 -21.23 -14.90 1.08
C GLY A 32 -20.94 -14.59 2.55
N PHE A 33 -19.75 -14.03 2.87
CA PHE A 33 -19.49 -13.51 4.21
C PHE A 33 -20.18 -12.17 4.42
N GLU A 34 -20.70 -11.97 5.61
CA GLU A 34 -21.34 -10.73 6.04
C GLU A 34 -20.33 -9.81 6.71
N ARG A 35 -20.25 -8.55 6.26
CA ARG A 35 -19.38 -7.55 6.88
C ARG A 35 -19.99 -7.08 8.20
N LEU A 36 -19.22 -7.13 9.27
CA LEU A 36 -19.58 -6.61 10.58
C LEU A 36 -19.04 -5.20 10.77
N ASN A 37 -19.85 -4.38 11.43
CA ASN A 37 -19.36 -3.15 12.00
C ASN A 37 -18.87 -3.44 13.43
N ALA A 38 -17.59 -3.18 13.70
CA ALA A 38 -16.97 -3.43 15.01
C ALA A 38 -17.61 -2.64 16.16
N CYS A 39 -18.39 -1.60 15.85
CA CYS A 39 -19.12 -0.77 16.84
C CYS A 39 -20.54 -1.29 17.13
N GLU A 40 -21.03 -2.28 16.39
CA GLU A 40 -22.37 -2.82 16.56
C GLU A 40 -22.34 -4.11 17.38
N LYS A 41 -23.47 -4.39 18.08
CA LYS A 41 -23.62 -5.66 18.75
C LYS A 41 -23.75 -6.79 17.74
N LEU A 42 -23.04 -7.87 17.97
CA LEU A 42 -23.19 -9.11 17.23
C LEU A 42 -24.48 -9.82 17.69
N ASP A 43 -25.60 -9.44 17.10
CA ASP A 43 -26.87 -10.15 17.28
C ASP A 43 -26.98 -11.28 16.24
N ASN A 44 -27.60 -12.41 16.59
CA ASN A 44 -27.80 -13.56 15.71
C ASN A 44 -26.54 -14.37 15.32
N ILE A 45 -25.63 -14.61 16.20
CA ILE A 45 -24.57 -15.57 15.99
C ILE A 45 -25.16 -16.98 15.99
N LYS A 46 -25.37 -17.55 14.77
CA LYS A 46 -25.91 -18.92 14.60
C LYS A 46 -24.86 -19.80 13.89
N PRO A 47 -24.86 -21.12 14.16
CA PRO A 47 -24.04 -22.05 13.42
C PRO A 47 -24.16 -21.91 11.91
N GLY A 48 -23.04 -21.99 11.20
CA GLY A 48 -22.97 -21.91 9.74
C GLY A 48 -22.87 -20.49 9.18
N ARG A 49 -23.16 -19.45 9.95
CA ARG A 49 -22.97 -18.06 9.50
C ARG A 49 -21.49 -17.71 9.43
N GLN A 50 -21.17 -16.83 8.51
CA GLN A 50 -19.79 -16.39 8.21
C GLN A 50 -19.74 -14.88 8.18
N PHE A 51 -18.72 -14.33 8.84
CA PHE A 51 -18.59 -12.90 9.07
C PHE A 51 -17.16 -12.45 8.81
N PHE A 52 -16.98 -11.18 8.51
CA PHE A 52 -15.68 -10.54 8.53
C PHE A 52 -15.77 -9.09 8.99
N PHE A 53 -14.66 -8.56 9.47
CA PHE A 53 -14.47 -7.13 9.75
C PHE A 53 -13.02 -6.75 9.46
N THR A 54 -12.79 -5.44 9.29
CA THR A 54 -11.46 -4.88 9.10
C THR A 54 -11.02 -4.09 10.33
N LYS A 55 -9.72 -3.96 10.50
CA LYS A 55 -9.14 -3.02 11.45
C LYS A 55 -8.23 -2.07 10.71
N ASN A 56 -8.51 -0.76 10.79
CA ASN A 56 -7.76 0.31 10.14
C ASN A 56 -7.60 0.13 8.62
N ASP A 57 -8.48 -0.67 7.99
CA ASP A 57 -8.44 -1.05 6.57
C ASP A 57 -7.10 -1.65 6.11
N SER A 58 -6.32 -2.19 7.04
CA SER A 58 -5.00 -2.79 6.80
C SER A 58 -4.89 -4.23 7.30
N SER A 59 -5.92 -4.75 7.96
CA SER A 59 -6.03 -6.14 8.38
C SER A 59 -7.46 -6.63 8.33
N VAL A 60 -7.64 -7.92 8.06
CA VAL A 60 -8.94 -8.58 7.91
C VAL A 60 -9.06 -9.70 8.93
N TYR A 61 -10.22 -9.79 9.54
CA TYR A 61 -10.62 -10.88 10.42
C TYR A 61 -11.86 -11.52 9.82
N ALA A 62 -11.76 -12.75 9.38
CA ALA A 62 -12.89 -13.52 8.84
C ALA A 62 -13.08 -14.80 9.64
N PHE A 63 -14.33 -15.15 9.94
CA PHE A 63 -14.62 -16.33 10.73
C PHE A 63 -15.98 -16.94 10.36
N ARG A 64 -16.07 -18.22 10.61
CA ARG A 64 -17.30 -19.01 10.44
C ARG A 64 -17.69 -19.63 11.78
N ILE A 65 -18.98 -19.54 12.12
CA ILE A 65 -19.50 -20.14 13.33
C ILE A 65 -19.69 -21.64 13.12
N GLY A 66 -19.04 -22.42 13.96
CA GLY A 66 -19.18 -23.89 14.00
C GLY A 66 -20.54 -24.33 14.54
N SER A 67 -20.78 -25.65 14.51
CA SER A 67 -21.99 -26.28 15.07
C SER A 67 -21.88 -26.53 16.57
N GLU A 68 -20.64 -26.76 17.04
CA GLU A 68 -20.38 -27.08 18.45
C GLU A 68 -20.14 -25.83 19.31
N PRO A 69 -20.44 -25.88 20.61
CA PRO A 69 -20.14 -24.80 21.54
C PRO A 69 -18.65 -24.45 21.53
N LEU A 70 -18.31 -23.16 21.57
CA LEU A 70 -16.93 -22.70 21.59
C LEU A 70 -16.11 -23.23 22.78
N SER A 71 -16.77 -23.50 23.90
CA SER A 71 -16.16 -24.13 25.10
C SER A 71 -15.65 -25.56 24.84
N GLU A 72 -16.19 -26.23 23.83
CA GLU A 72 -15.84 -27.61 23.47
C GLU A 72 -14.97 -27.69 22.23
N ALA A 73 -15.34 -26.94 21.17
CA ALA A 73 -14.63 -26.96 19.90
C ALA A 73 -13.40 -26.04 19.87
N GLY A 74 -13.37 -24.96 20.67
CA GLY A 74 -12.31 -23.96 20.63
C GLY A 74 -12.29 -23.18 19.31
N PHE A 75 -11.08 -22.68 18.94
CA PHE A 75 -10.86 -21.90 17.71
C PHE A 75 -9.86 -22.62 16.81
N HIS A 76 -10.19 -22.74 15.54
CA HIS A 76 -9.23 -23.10 14.48
C HIS A 76 -8.78 -21.80 13.80
N VAL A 77 -7.52 -21.40 13.98
CA VAL A 77 -7.01 -20.10 13.52
C VAL A 77 -5.98 -20.30 12.42
N ILE A 78 -6.16 -19.55 11.31
CA ILE A 78 -5.18 -19.43 10.23
C ILE A 78 -4.76 -17.97 10.17
N CYS A 79 -3.46 -17.70 10.20
CA CYS A 79 -2.90 -16.35 10.13
C CYS A 79 -1.98 -16.22 8.92
N ALA A 80 -2.05 -15.06 8.26
CA ALA A 80 -1.17 -14.71 7.17
C ALA A 80 -0.91 -13.19 7.17
N HIS A 81 0.13 -12.74 6.47
CA HIS A 81 0.41 -11.33 6.24
C HIS A 81 -0.52 -10.72 5.19
N CYS A 82 -0.94 -9.47 5.41
CA CYS A 82 -1.58 -8.62 4.39
C CYS A 82 -0.59 -7.61 3.79
N ASP A 83 0.59 -7.43 4.37
CA ASP A 83 1.63 -6.49 3.95
C ASP A 83 2.83 -7.20 3.33
N SER A 84 3.64 -6.43 2.61
CA SER A 84 4.87 -6.89 1.95
C SER A 84 5.99 -5.88 2.16
N PRO A 85 7.27 -6.30 2.11
CA PRO A 85 8.40 -5.37 2.14
C PRO A 85 8.34 -4.38 0.97
N THR A 86 8.54 -3.10 1.27
CA THR A 86 8.44 -2.01 0.28
C THR A 86 9.14 -0.74 0.77
N PHE A 87 8.89 0.40 0.12
CA PHE A 87 9.35 1.73 0.52
C PHE A 87 8.15 2.61 0.84
N ARG A 88 8.03 3.04 2.08
CA ARG A 88 6.96 3.95 2.51
C ARG A 88 7.35 5.40 2.27
N ILE A 89 6.47 6.18 1.65
CA ILE A 89 6.68 7.60 1.41
C ILE A 89 6.44 8.37 2.71
N LYS A 90 7.41 9.21 3.09
CA LYS A 90 7.31 10.05 4.29
C LYS A 90 6.43 11.27 4.07
N PRO A 91 5.87 11.91 5.12
CA PRO A 91 5.06 13.11 5.00
C PRO A 91 5.75 14.25 4.25
N ASN A 92 7.05 14.50 4.47
CA ASN A 92 7.85 15.36 3.61
C ASN A 92 8.35 14.56 2.42
N ALA A 93 7.47 14.40 1.42
CA ALA A 93 7.58 13.39 0.40
C ALA A 93 8.64 13.67 -0.66
N GLU A 94 8.94 14.93 -0.95
CA GLU A 94 9.79 15.30 -2.08
C GLU A 94 11.12 15.91 -1.63
N MET A 95 12.18 15.47 -2.29
CA MET A 95 13.54 15.98 -2.12
C MET A 95 14.09 16.40 -3.47
N THR A 96 14.33 17.70 -3.66
CA THR A 96 14.96 18.22 -4.87
C THR A 96 16.47 18.20 -4.73
N GLY A 97 17.14 17.54 -5.68
CA GLY A 97 18.59 17.47 -5.79
C GLY A 97 19.16 18.38 -6.89
N GLU A 98 20.45 18.22 -7.18
CA GLU A 98 21.12 18.91 -8.27
C GLU A 98 20.45 18.60 -9.62
N GLY A 99 20.46 19.58 -10.53
CA GLY A 99 19.84 19.44 -11.85
C GLY A 99 18.30 19.33 -11.83
N GLY A 100 17.65 19.71 -10.74
CA GLY A 100 16.19 19.66 -10.63
C GLY A 100 15.61 18.24 -10.47
N ILE A 101 16.44 17.25 -10.16
CA ILE A 101 15.99 15.88 -9.95
C ILE A 101 15.17 15.83 -8.65
N VAL A 102 13.92 15.38 -8.76
CA VAL A 102 13.04 15.12 -7.60
C VAL A 102 13.06 13.64 -7.27
N ARG A 103 13.38 13.36 -6.01
CA ARG A 103 13.31 12.02 -5.43
C ARG A 103 12.23 11.96 -4.37
N LEU A 104 11.60 10.81 -4.22
CA LEU A 104 10.73 10.55 -3.10
C LEU A 104 11.55 10.28 -1.84
N ASN A 105 11.21 10.96 -0.77
CA ASN A 105 11.76 10.72 0.55
C ASN A 105 11.05 9.52 1.18
N THR A 106 11.69 8.37 1.10
CA THR A 106 11.10 7.11 1.56
C THR A 106 11.81 6.55 2.77
N GLU A 107 11.13 5.68 3.48
CA GLU A 107 11.72 4.77 4.46
C GLU A 107 11.50 3.32 4.03
N VAL A 108 12.46 2.47 4.35
CA VAL A 108 12.34 1.03 4.07
C VAL A 108 11.32 0.44 5.04
N TYR A 109 10.27 -0.14 4.49
CA TYR A 109 9.25 -0.85 5.24
C TYR A 109 9.49 -2.36 5.17
N GLY A 110 9.57 -3.01 6.33
CA GLY A 110 9.86 -4.44 6.41
C GLY A 110 11.31 -4.80 6.08
N GLY A 111 11.52 -5.96 5.51
CA GLY A 111 12.83 -6.54 5.20
C GLY A 111 13.05 -6.81 3.70
N PRO A 112 13.07 -5.81 2.80
CA PRO A 112 13.32 -6.04 1.38
C PRO A 112 14.79 -6.39 1.11
N ILE A 113 15.02 -7.18 0.06
CA ILE A 113 16.35 -7.34 -0.55
C ILE A 113 16.59 -6.09 -1.40
N LEU A 114 17.31 -5.09 -0.85
CA LEU A 114 17.44 -3.75 -1.45
C LEU A 114 17.97 -3.79 -2.89
N SER A 115 18.96 -4.66 -3.18
CA SER A 115 19.57 -4.75 -4.51
C SER A 115 18.59 -5.15 -5.62
N THR A 116 17.49 -5.81 -5.28
CA THR A 116 16.49 -6.23 -6.28
C THR A 116 15.55 -5.11 -6.72
N TRP A 117 15.63 -3.94 -6.09
CA TRP A 117 14.78 -2.78 -6.38
C TRP A 117 15.40 -1.80 -7.37
N PHE A 118 16.70 -1.93 -7.62
CA PHE A 118 17.40 -1.06 -8.57
C PHE A 118 17.02 -1.38 -10.02
N ASP A 119 17.03 -0.33 -10.86
CA ASP A 119 16.81 -0.38 -12.33
C ASP A 119 15.49 -1.05 -12.74
N ARG A 120 14.51 -1.05 -11.85
CA ARG A 120 13.17 -1.57 -12.09
C ARG A 120 12.17 -0.45 -12.23
N PRO A 121 11.14 -0.60 -13.10
CA PRO A 121 10.00 0.29 -13.09
C PRO A 121 9.22 0.10 -11.79
N LEU A 122 9.02 1.20 -11.06
CA LEU A 122 8.27 1.24 -9.81
C LEU A 122 7.03 2.10 -9.99
N THR A 123 6.05 1.91 -9.11
CA THR A 123 4.81 2.67 -9.07
C THR A 123 4.45 3.01 -7.62
N ILE A 124 3.30 3.66 -7.42
CA ILE A 124 2.81 4.08 -6.11
C ILE A 124 1.43 3.47 -5.87
N ALA A 125 1.22 2.97 -4.67
CA ALA A 125 -0.07 2.50 -4.20
C ALA A 125 -0.25 2.80 -2.70
N GLY A 126 -1.50 2.87 -2.23
CA GLY A 126 -1.79 3.09 -0.82
C GLY A 126 -3.16 3.69 -0.58
N ARG A 127 -3.26 4.52 0.44
CA ARG A 127 -4.49 5.27 0.74
C ARG A 127 -4.21 6.76 0.87
N VAL A 128 -5.22 7.55 0.57
CA VAL A 128 -5.26 9.00 0.76
C VAL A 128 -6.47 9.34 1.61
N ILE A 129 -6.26 10.13 2.65
CA ILE A 129 -7.32 10.63 3.51
C ILE A 129 -7.78 11.98 2.97
N VAL A 130 -9.04 12.05 2.63
CA VAL A 130 -9.65 13.19 1.95
C VAL A 130 -10.71 13.82 2.83
N ARG A 131 -10.81 15.13 2.79
CA ARG A 131 -11.85 15.89 3.47
C ARG A 131 -13.24 15.45 3.02
N SER A 132 -14.16 15.35 3.97
CA SER A 132 -15.60 15.14 3.71
C SER A 132 -16.40 16.34 4.23
N GLU A 133 -17.70 16.31 4.02
CA GLU A 133 -18.64 17.31 4.59
C GLU A 133 -18.65 17.23 6.13
N ASP A 134 -18.52 16.04 6.69
CA ASP A 134 -18.33 15.83 8.13
C ASP A 134 -16.85 15.83 8.50
N VAL A 135 -16.38 16.90 9.15
CA VAL A 135 -14.98 17.06 9.57
C VAL A 135 -14.48 15.93 10.46
N MET A 136 -15.38 15.29 11.22
CA MET A 136 -15.03 14.17 12.11
C MET A 136 -14.95 12.82 11.40
N CYS A 137 -15.42 12.74 10.16
CA CYS A 137 -15.49 11.51 9.37
C CYS A 137 -14.83 11.68 8.01
N PRO A 138 -13.49 11.84 7.93
CA PRO A 138 -12.80 11.94 6.64
C PRO A 138 -12.98 10.67 5.79
N ILE A 139 -12.86 10.83 4.48
CA ILE A 139 -13.02 9.72 3.53
C ILE A 139 -11.65 9.13 3.21
N THR A 140 -11.54 7.81 3.27
CA THR A 140 -10.38 7.08 2.75
C THR A 140 -10.58 6.75 1.28
N LYS A 141 -9.66 7.17 0.41
CA LYS A 141 -9.59 6.76 -0.99
C LYS A 141 -8.37 5.89 -1.22
N LEU A 142 -8.54 4.77 -1.92
CA LEU A 142 -7.43 3.91 -2.32
C LEU A 142 -6.82 4.43 -3.62
N LEU A 143 -5.48 4.49 -3.63
CA LEU A 143 -4.69 4.86 -4.80
C LEU A 143 -3.93 3.64 -5.31
N GLN A 144 -4.02 3.35 -6.60
CA GLN A 144 -3.17 2.37 -7.28
C GLN A 144 -2.83 2.90 -8.66
N VAL A 145 -1.64 3.42 -8.83
CA VAL A 145 -1.16 3.81 -10.15
C VAL A 145 -0.66 2.57 -10.89
N ARG A 146 -1.23 2.30 -12.07
CA ARG A 146 -0.96 1.05 -12.83
C ARG A 146 0.05 1.24 -13.97
N ARG A 147 0.81 2.34 -13.96
CA ARG A 147 1.88 2.61 -14.92
C ARG A 147 3.21 2.82 -14.22
N PRO A 148 4.34 2.57 -14.89
CA PRO A 148 5.66 2.95 -14.37
C PRO A 148 5.75 4.45 -14.10
N LEU A 149 6.21 4.81 -12.92
CA LEU A 149 6.37 6.21 -12.47
C LEU A 149 7.77 6.51 -11.97
N LEU A 150 8.39 5.56 -11.32
CA LEU A 150 9.57 5.75 -10.49
C LEU A 150 10.67 4.78 -10.88
N GLN A 151 11.90 5.15 -10.52
CA GLN A 151 13.05 4.27 -10.64
C GLN A 151 14.07 4.59 -9.55
N ILE A 152 14.65 3.56 -8.95
CA ILE A 152 15.88 3.66 -8.16
C ILE A 152 17.02 3.28 -9.08
N SER A 153 17.81 4.27 -9.53
CA SER A 153 18.85 4.05 -10.51
C SER A 153 20.15 3.60 -9.85
N ASN A 154 20.79 2.58 -10.44
CA ASN A 154 22.18 2.25 -10.16
C ASN A 154 23.14 3.31 -10.74
N LEU A 155 24.34 3.30 -10.21
CA LEU A 155 25.45 4.03 -10.81
C LEU A 155 26.18 3.16 -11.83
N ALA A 156 26.69 3.80 -12.90
CA ALA A 156 27.60 3.11 -13.81
C ALA A 156 28.81 2.59 -13.04
N ILE A 157 29.38 1.47 -13.46
CA ILE A 157 30.53 0.82 -12.78
C ILE A 157 31.72 1.76 -12.63
N HIS A 158 31.86 2.77 -13.51
CA HIS A 158 32.89 3.79 -13.41
C HIS A 158 32.85 4.63 -12.13
N PHE A 159 31.64 4.77 -11.54
CA PHE A 159 31.37 5.51 -10.32
C PHE A 159 31.22 4.61 -9.10
N ASN A 160 31.07 3.29 -9.30
CA ASN A 160 30.93 2.29 -8.25
C ASN A 160 31.66 0.99 -8.63
N ARG A 161 32.99 1.03 -8.63
CA ARG A 161 33.82 -0.09 -9.10
C ARG A 161 33.71 -1.36 -8.26
N GLN A 162 33.23 -1.24 -7.00
CA GLN A 162 33.10 -2.35 -6.06
C GLN A 162 31.69 -2.96 -6.07
N VAL A 163 30.81 -2.54 -6.98
CA VAL A 163 29.41 -2.99 -7.00
C VAL A 163 29.27 -4.51 -7.05
N ASN A 164 30.19 -5.20 -7.76
CA ASN A 164 30.18 -6.65 -7.89
C ASN A 164 30.83 -7.40 -6.72
N ASP A 165 31.57 -6.68 -5.85
CA ASP A 165 32.22 -7.25 -4.65
C ASP A 165 31.34 -7.10 -3.38
N GLY A 166 30.16 -6.51 -3.54
CA GLY A 166 29.20 -6.22 -2.48
C GLY A 166 29.36 -4.82 -1.88
N VAL A 167 28.37 -3.98 -2.07
CA VAL A 167 28.33 -2.62 -1.56
C VAL A 167 27.26 -2.50 -0.46
N LYS A 168 27.62 -1.90 0.67
CA LYS A 168 26.67 -1.57 1.74
C LYS A 168 25.77 -0.43 1.27
N LEU A 169 24.51 -0.73 1.03
CA LEU A 169 23.49 0.25 0.65
C LEU A 169 22.99 1.06 1.84
N SER A 170 22.94 2.37 1.70
CA SER A 170 22.30 3.28 2.64
C SER A 170 20.80 3.38 2.37
N LYS A 171 19.97 2.98 3.34
CA LYS A 171 18.53 3.10 3.25
C LYS A 171 18.01 4.53 3.07
N GLN A 172 18.82 5.54 3.40
CA GLN A 172 18.42 6.95 3.35
C GLN A 172 18.99 7.71 2.14
N LYS A 173 19.97 7.15 1.43
CA LYS A 173 20.66 7.85 0.33
C LYS A 173 20.59 7.11 -0.98
N ASP A 174 20.77 5.79 -0.96
CA ASP A 174 20.99 5.00 -2.18
C ASP A 174 19.70 4.43 -2.76
N VAL A 175 18.62 4.35 -1.98
CA VAL A 175 17.35 3.71 -2.37
C VAL A 175 16.18 4.70 -2.44
N LEU A 176 16.45 5.94 -2.78
CA LEU A 176 15.41 6.97 -2.95
C LEU A 176 14.93 6.99 -4.40
N PRO A 177 13.64 6.65 -4.66
CA PRO A 177 13.10 6.62 -6.02
C PRO A 177 13.09 8.01 -6.66
N ILE A 178 13.48 8.10 -7.93
CA ILE A 178 13.37 9.30 -8.75
C ILE A 178 11.93 9.38 -9.25
N LEU A 179 11.26 10.48 -8.98
CA LEU A 179 9.90 10.78 -9.44
C LEU A 179 9.90 11.57 -10.75
N GLY A 180 10.83 12.51 -10.92
CA GLY A 180 10.88 13.34 -12.11
C GLY A 180 11.99 14.38 -12.07
N ILE A 181 11.93 15.29 -13.04
CA ILE A 181 12.82 16.46 -13.16
C ILE A 181 11.95 17.71 -13.19
N ILE A 182 12.26 18.67 -12.34
CA ILE A 182 11.60 19.97 -12.31
C ILE A 182 12.32 20.93 -13.25
N ASN A 183 11.59 21.45 -14.22
CA ASN A 183 12.10 22.47 -15.15
C ASN A 183 11.73 23.90 -14.71
N ASN A 184 10.73 24.06 -13.83
CA ASN A 184 10.23 25.34 -13.32
C ASN A 184 10.16 25.34 -11.78
N GLU A 185 10.43 26.49 -11.17
CA GLU A 185 10.34 26.64 -9.71
C GLU A 185 8.90 26.46 -9.14
N LEU A 186 7.88 26.68 -9.98
CA LEU A 186 6.47 26.51 -9.61
C LEU A 186 6.07 25.03 -9.39
N GLU A 187 6.85 24.08 -9.89
CA GLU A 187 6.61 22.65 -9.74
C GLU A 187 7.26 22.05 -8.48
N LYS A 188 8.08 22.85 -7.76
CA LYS A 188 8.77 22.35 -6.57
C LYS A 188 7.77 21.98 -5.46
N GLY A 189 7.92 20.76 -4.96
CA GLY A 189 7.15 20.25 -3.80
C GLY A 189 5.72 19.83 -4.11
N ASN A 190 5.33 19.68 -5.38
CA ASN A 190 3.95 19.37 -5.75
C ASN A 190 3.78 18.20 -6.72
N LEU A 191 4.86 17.56 -7.18
CA LEU A 191 4.74 16.48 -8.18
C LEU A 191 3.91 15.31 -7.68
N LEU A 192 4.16 14.84 -6.47
CA LEU A 192 3.41 13.75 -5.86
C LEU A 192 1.95 14.16 -5.59
N VAL A 193 1.73 15.35 -5.06
CA VAL A 193 0.39 15.87 -4.78
C VAL A 193 -0.43 16.03 -6.05
N ASN A 194 0.16 16.56 -7.11
CA ASN A 194 -0.49 16.68 -8.42
C ASN A 194 -0.86 15.31 -8.98
N LEU A 195 0.04 14.33 -8.89
CA LEU A 195 -0.23 12.95 -9.27
C LEU A 195 -1.43 12.36 -8.50
N ILE A 196 -1.48 12.55 -7.18
CA ILE A 196 -2.61 12.09 -6.35
C ILE A 196 -3.92 12.76 -6.80
N CYS A 197 -3.89 14.07 -7.04
CA CYS A 197 -5.07 14.82 -7.49
C CYS A 197 -5.58 14.31 -8.84
N GLU A 198 -4.69 14.06 -9.78
CA GLU A 198 -5.03 13.52 -11.11
C GLU A 198 -5.63 12.11 -11.01
N GLU A 199 -4.96 11.19 -10.31
CA GLU A 199 -5.38 9.79 -10.22
C GLU A 199 -6.71 9.61 -9.46
N LEU A 200 -6.96 10.43 -8.44
CA LEU A 200 -8.16 10.33 -7.60
C LEU A 200 -9.27 11.32 -7.98
N ASN A 201 -9.01 12.22 -8.95
CA ASN A 201 -9.88 13.32 -9.33
C ASN A 201 -10.37 14.12 -8.12
N ILE A 202 -9.39 14.68 -7.37
CA ILE A 202 -9.62 15.51 -6.17
C ILE A 202 -8.78 16.78 -6.23
N GLU A 203 -9.14 17.78 -5.41
CA GLU A 203 -8.33 18.99 -5.28
C GLU A 203 -7.28 18.85 -4.16
N GLN A 204 -6.13 19.51 -4.33
CA GLN A 204 -5.05 19.49 -3.33
C GLN A 204 -5.52 19.89 -1.92
N LYS A 205 -6.42 20.89 -1.82
CA LYS A 205 -6.98 21.36 -0.54
C LYS A 205 -7.75 20.31 0.24
N ASP A 206 -8.21 19.24 -0.45
CA ASP A 206 -9.01 18.17 0.15
C ASP A 206 -8.15 17.02 0.69
N ILE A 207 -6.86 16.99 0.34
CA ILE A 207 -5.93 16.00 0.88
C ILE A 207 -5.58 16.38 2.31
N LEU A 208 -5.89 15.51 3.25
CA LEU A 208 -5.56 15.68 4.67
C LEU A 208 -4.29 14.92 5.05
N ASP A 209 -4.13 13.71 4.53
CA ASP A 209 -2.98 12.83 4.81
C ASP A 209 -2.91 11.71 3.76
N PHE A 210 -1.78 11.00 3.74
CA PHE A 210 -1.63 9.81 2.91
C PHE A 210 -0.72 8.76 3.56
N ASP A 211 -0.96 7.51 3.19
CA ASP A 211 -0.15 6.35 3.54
C ASP A 211 0.19 5.62 2.23
N LEU A 212 1.29 6.02 1.58
CA LEU A 212 1.69 5.56 0.25
C LEU A 212 3.01 4.79 0.29
N TYR A 213 3.07 3.79 -0.59
CA TYR A 213 4.20 2.88 -0.72
C TYR A 213 4.62 2.73 -2.18
#